data_a99955fdf66dfc2317a343948c7ef017
#
_entry.id   a99955fdf66dfc2317a343948c7ef017
#
_cell.length_a   1.000
_cell.length_b   1.000
_cell.length_c   1.000
_cell.angle_alpha   90.00
_cell.angle_beta   90.00
_cell.angle_gamma   90.00
#
_symmetry.space_group_name_H-M   'P 1'
#
loop_
_entity.id
_entity.type
_entity.pdbx_description
1 polymer ?
#
loop_
_entity_poly.entity_id
_entity_poly.type
_entity_poly.pdbx_seq_one_letter_code
_entity_poly.pdbx_strand_id
1 'polypeptide(L)'
;MANDFKRICTPNVSNSSNSTIYAVPAGAGSSALESIVIGITMANKTSSGITASIFLDNEDGSNDVYIVKDATIPSGSSLEVMAGNKLVLMNDGSNADVLKANCSVTNSLDATVSILEDV
;
A
#
# COMPACT_ATOMS: atom_id res chain seq x y z
N MET A 1 -17.73 -5.64 -17.46
CA MET A 1 -16.72 -5.38 -16.45
C MET A 1 -17.35 -5.00 -15.13
N ALA A 2 -17.01 -5.64 -14.06
CA ALA A 2 -17.56 -5.32 -12.75
C ALA A 2 -16.47 -4.66 -11.90
N ASN A 3 -16.83 -3.59 -11.21
CA ASN A 3 -15.95 -3.00 -10.21
C ASN A 3 -16.06 -3.79 -8.92
N ASP A 4 -14.94 -4.01 -8.26
CA ASP A 4 -14.89 -4.81 -7.06
C ASP A 4 -14.19 -4.03 -5.95
N PHE A 5 -14.88 -3.86 -4.83
CA PHE A 5 -14.30 -3.23 -3.66
C PHE A 5 -13.55 -4.28 -2.84
N LYS A 6 -12.32 -3.95 -2.47
CA LYS A 6 -11.48 -4.84 -1.66
C LYS A 6 -10.87 -4.10 -0.49
N ARG A 7 -10.66 -4.82 0.59
CA ARG A 7 -9.90 -4.36 1.74
C ARG A 7 -8.80 -5.38 2.01
N ILE A 8 -7.58 -4.91 2.12
CA ILE A 8 -6.43 -5.76 2.38
C ILE A 8 -5.81 -5.34 3.69
N CYS A 9 -5.61 -6.30 4.58
CA CYS A 9 -5.00 -6.08 5.88
C CYS A 9 -3.61 -6.69 5.89
N THR A 10 -2.60 -5.90 6.26
CA THR A 10 -1.23 -6.35 6.36
C THR A 10 -0.74 -6.12 7.79
N PRO A 11 -0.81 -7.14 8.65
CA PRO A 11 -0.29 -6.99 10.02
C PRO A 11 1.21 -7.13 10.04
N ASN A 12 1.82 -6.58 11.09
CA ASN A 12 3.21 -6.82 11.42
C ASN A 12 4.17 -6.48 10.27
N VAL A 13 4.09 -5.24 9.79
CA VAL A 13 4.99 -4.75 8.74
C VAL A 13 6.44 -4.87 9.19
N SER A 14 7.31 -5.29 8.28
CA SER A 14 8.72 -5.53 8.59
C SER A 14 9.52 -4.24 8.64
N ASN A 15 10.61 -4.24 9.44
CA ASN A 15 11.60 -3.17 9.43
C ASN A 15 12.83 -3.51 8.59
N SER A 16 12.99 -4.77 8.20
CA SER A 16 14.18 -5.23 7.47
C SER A 16 13.94 -5.50 5.99
N SER A 17 12.68 -5.64 5.59
CA SER A 17 12.30 -5.84 4.20
C SER A 17 11.00 -5.09 3.94
N ASN A 18 10.73 -4.78 2.67
CA ASN A 18 9.51 -4.10 2.31
C ASN A 18 8.37 -5.10 2.22
N SER A 19 7.29 -4.84 2.96
CA SER A 19 6.10 -5.70 2.94
C SER A 19 5.18 -5.25 1.82
N THR A 20 4.73 -6.19 1.00
CA THR A 20 3.72 -5.90 -0.03
C THR A 20 2.38 -5.70 0.64
N ILE A 21 1.75 -4.56 0.44
CA ILE A 21 0.42 -4.30 0.96
C ILE A 21 -0.66 -4.42 -0.11
N TYR A 22 -0.32 -4.23 -1.38
CA TYR A 22 -1.23 -4.49 -2.48
C TYR A 22 -0.47 -4.57 -3.80
N ALA A 23 -0.76 -5.58 -4.61
CA ALA A 23 -0.27 -5.70 -5.98
C ALA A 23 -1.46 -5.76 -6.92
N VAL A 24 -1.47 -4.94 -7.95
CA VAL A 24 -2.58 -4.93 -8.91
C VAL A 24 -2.54 -6.22 -9.72
N PRO A 25 -3.62 -7.02 -9.72
CA PRO A 25 -3.65 -8.23 -10.55
C PRO A 25 -3.75 -7.89 -12.03
N ALA A 26 -3.33 -8.82 -12.88
CA ALA A 26 -3.61 -8.70 -14.31
C ALA A 26 -5.08 -8.97 -14.56
N GLY A 27 -5.61 -8.38 -15.62
CA GLY A 27 -6.95 -8.69 -16.09
C GLY A 27 -7.03 -10.05 -16.74
N ALA A 28 -8.22 -10.44 -17.13
CA ALA A 28 -8.46 -11.76 -17.78
C ALA A 28 -7.59 -11.89 -19.02
N GLY A 29 -6.94 -13.07 -19.18
CA GLY A 29 -6.07 -13.33 -20.30
C GLY A 29 -4.78 -12.52 -20.31
N SER A 30 -4.28 -12.10 -19.13
CA SER A 30 -3.10 -11.27 -18.99
C SER A 30 -3.27 -9.89 -19.63
N SER A 31 -4.48 -9.34 -19.55
CA SER A 31 -4.77 -8.00 -20.05
C SER A 31 -4.49 -6.95 -18.97
N ALA A 32 -4.49 -5.69 -19.39
CA ALA A 32 -4.31 -4.57 -18.46
C ALA A 32 -5.50 -4.45 -17.51
N LEU A 33 -5.20 -3.98 -16.28
CA LEU A 33 -6.23 -3.73 -15.28
C LEU A 33 -5.79 -2.52 -14.44
N GLU A 34 -6.75 -1.71 -14.01
CA GLU A 34 -6.50 -0.58 -13.13
C GLU A 34 -7.22 -0.72 -11.82
N SER A 35 -6.63 -0.18 -10.78
CA SER A 35 -7.22 -0.13 -9.44
C SER A 35 -7.11 1.28 -8.89
N ILE A 36 -8.04 1.67 -8.05
CA ILE A 36 -8.01 2.96 -7.38
C ILE A 36 -7.87 2.72 -5.89
N VAL A 37 -6.84 3.31 -5.28
CA VAL A 37 -6.69 3.30 -3.83
C VAL A 37 -7.65 4.33 -3.26
N ILE A 38 -8.56 3.88 -2.42
CA ILE A 38 -9.54 4.74 -1.75
C ILE A 38 -8.95 5.29 -0.46
N GLY A 39 -8.21 4.48 0.26
CA GLY A 39 -7.58 4.91 1.50
C GLY A 39 -6.51 3.93 1.97
N ILE A 40 -5.53 4.46 2.69
CA ILE A 40 -4.49 3.67 3.34
C ILE A 40 -4.37 4.16 4.77
N THR A 41 -4.48 3.26 5.73
CA THR A 41 -4.31 3.56 7.14
C THR A 41 -3.17 2.73 7.71
N MET A 42 -2.27 3.38 8.45
CA MET A 42 -1.19 2.71 9.16
C MET A 42 -1.36 2.95 10.66
N ALA A 43 -1.40 1.89 11.43
CA ALA A 43 -1.60 1.95 12.87
C ALA A 43 -0.36 1.46 13.61
N ASN A 44 0.12 2.28 14.55
CA ASN A 44 1.19 1.89 15.47
C ASN A 44 0.56 1.22 16.69
N LYS A 45 0.77 -0.07 16.84
CA LYS A 45 0.17 -0.85 17.92
C LYS A 45 1.11 -1.06 19.10
N THR A 46 2.21 -0.31 19.17
CA THR A 46 3.18 -0.43 20.25
C THR A 46 3.07 0.76 21.22
N SER A 47 3.83 0.68 22.29
CA SER A 47 3.83 1.71 23.32
C SER A 47 4.88 2.80 23.09
N SER A 48 5.57 2.77 21.95
CA SER A 48 6.57 3.76 21.58
C SER A 48 6.28 4.31 20.19
N GLY A 49 6.70 5.54 19.92
CA GLY A 49 6.58 6.12 18.58
C GLY A 49 7.44 5.38 17.56
N ILE A 50 6.98 5.31 16.32
CA ILE A 50 7.70 4.69 15.21
C ILE A 50 7.67 5.62 14.00
N THR A 51 8.49 5.31 13.00
CA THR A 51 8.33 5.92 11.68
C THR A 51 7.89 4.85 10.67
N ALA A 52 7.16 5.28 9.66
CA ALA A 52 6.64 4.37 8.64
C ALA A 52 6.71 5.00 7.28
N SER A 53 6.84 4.15 6.26
CA SER A 53 6.93 4.58 4.88
C SER A 53 6.04 3.71 4.01
N ILE A 54 5.46 4.31 2.96
CA ILE A 54 4.79 3.60 1.88
C ILE A 54 5.36 4.09 0.58
N PHE A 55 5.70 3.15 -0.31
CA PHE A 55 6.16 3.52 -1.62
C PHE A 55 5.50 2.67 -2.70
N LEU A 56 5.52 3.19 -3.90
CA LEU A 56 5.00 2.55 -5.09
C LEU A 56 6.16 1.96 -5.89
N ASP A 57 6.16 0.65 -6.04
CA ASP A 57 7.06 -0.08 -6.93
C ASP A 57 6.38 -0.08 -8.30
N ASN A 58 6.89 0.77 -9.19
CA ASN A 58 6.22 1.08 -10.44
C ASN A 58 6.25 -0.10 -11.42
N GLU A 59 5.19 -0.25 -12.19
CA GLU A 59 5.05 -1.33 -13.19
C GLU A 59 6.16 -1.33 -14.22
N ASP A 60 6.75 -0.18 -14.55
CA ASP A 60 7.85 -0.12 -15.52
C ASP A 60 9.20 -0.49 -14.92
N GLY A 61 9.25 -0.73 -13.62
CA GLY A 61 10.45 -1.21 -12.93
C GLY A 61 11.53 -0.18 -12.70
N SER A 62 11.32 1.08 -13.03
CA SER A 62 12.40 2.07 -13.00
C SER A 62 12.11 3.35 -12.23
N ASN A 63 10.86 3.63 -11.88
CA ASN A 63 10.47 4.91 -11.29
C ASN A 63 9.72 4.73 -9.99
N ASP A 64 10.33 4.03 -9.03
CA ASP A 64 9.73 3.84 -7.72
C ASP A 64 9.62 5.17 -6.99
N VAL A 65 8.49 5.43 -6.38
CA VAL A 65 8.23 6.69 -5.68
C VAL A 65 7.67 6.43 -4.29
N TYR A 66 8.03 7.31 -3.36
CA TYR A 66 7.42 7.28 -2.03
C TYR A 66 6.08 8.00 -2.06
N ILE A 67 5.09 7.40 -1.43
CA ILE A 67 3.83 8.07 -1.12
C ILE A 67 4.02 8.84 0.18
N VAL A 68 4.64 8.19 1.17
CA VAL A 68 5.04 8.82 2.43
C VAL A 68 6.36 8.19 2.86
N LYS A 69 7.28 9.00 3.39
CA LYS A 69 8.57 8.50 3.83
C LYS A 69 8.85 8.93 5.27
N ASP A 70 9.15 7.95 6.11
CA ASP A 70 9.57 8.16 7.51
C ASP A 70 8.61 9.06 8.28
N ALA A 71 7.32 8.87 8.07
CA ALA A 71 6.30 9.61 8.82
C ALA A 71 6.24 9.10 10.25
N THR A 72 6.25 10.03 11.21
CA THR A 72 6.17 9.68 12.62
C THR A 72 4.75 9.30 12.99
N ILE A 73 4.58 8.13 13.62
CA ILE A 73 3.30 7.68 14.16
C ILE A 73 3.47 7.48 15.66
N PRO A 74 2.86 8.31 16.50
CA PRO A 74 2.93 8.16 17.96
C PRO A 74 2.35 6.83 18.41
N SER A 75 2.71 6.40 19.61
CA SER A 75 2.22 5.15 20.17
C SER A 75 0.70 5.14 20.21
N GLY A 76 0.11 3.99 19.83
CA GLY A 76 -1.34 3.82 19.85
C GLY A 76 -2.12 4.68 18.88
N SER A 77 -1.43 5.35 17.93
CA SER A 77 -2.05 6.23 16.95
C SER A 77 -2.02 5.64 15.56
N SER A 78 -2.73 6.28 14.64
CA SER A 78 -2.74 5.88 13.24
C SER A 78 -2.48 7.08 12.33
N LEU A 79 -2.03 6.80 11.13
CA LEU A 79 -1.83 7.78 10.07
C LEU A 79 -2.70 7.40 8.87
N GLU A 80 -3.50 8.35 8.41
CA GLU A 80 -4.27 8.22 7.19
C GLU A 80 -3.46 8.81 6.04
N VAL A 81 -3.01 7.97 5.12
CA VAL A 81 -2.03 8.37 4.11
C VAL A 81 -2.69 9.10 2.94
N MET A 82 -3.91 8.71 2.58
CA MET A 82 -4.58 9.17 1.36
C MET A 82 -5.76 10.10 1.66
N ALA A 83 -5.65 10.96 2.64
CA ALA A 83 -6.75 11.82 3.07
C ALA A 83 -7.25 12.70 1.91
N GLY A 84 -8.40 12.36 1.35
CA GLY A 84 -9.06 13.13 0.29
C GLY A 84 -8.52 12.93 -1.11
N ASN A 85 -7.41 12.24 -1.29
CA ASN A 85 -6.82 11.96 -2.60
C ASN A 85 -7.02 10.52 -2.99
N LYS A 86 -6.95 10.26 -4.29
CA LYS A 86 -7.02 8.91 -4.84
C LYS A 86 -5.75 8.63 -5.62
N LEU A 87 -5.31 7.39 -5.58
CA LEU A 87 -4.13 6.95 -6.30
C LEU A 87 -4.53 5.85 -7.28
N VAL A 88 -4.19 6.03 -8.54
CA VAL A 88 -4.44 5.01 -9.56
C VAL A 88 -3.24 4.09 -9.65
N LEU A 89 -3.49 2.80 -9.56
CA LEU A 89 -2.48 1.76 -9.71
C LEU A 89 -2.78 0.97 -10.97
N MET A 90 -1.77 0.53 -11.67
CA MET A 90 -1.91 -0.09 -12.97
C MET A 90 -1.17 -1.41 -13.06
N ASN A 91 -1.72 -2.32 -13.84
CA ASN A 91 -1.04 -3.53 -14.32
C ASN A 91 -1.18 -3.52 -15.83
N ASP A 92 -0.06 -3.64 -16.55
CA ASP A 92 -0.07 -3.58 -18.02
C ASP A 92 -0.33 -4.93 -18.67
N GLY A 93 -0.64 -5.96 -17.89
CA GLY A 93 -0.82 -7.33 -18.35
C GLY A 93 0.39 -8.22 -18.11
N SER A 94 1.55 -7.62 -17.87
CA SER A 94 2.81 -8.34 -17.60
C SER A 94 3.47 -7.87 -16.31
N ASN A 95 3.37 -6.58 -16.00
CA ASN A 95 4.00 -5.99 -14.82
C ASN A 95 2.98 -5.19 -14.05
N ALA A 96 3.09 -5.22 -12.73
CA ALA A 96 2.14 -4.59 -11.82
C ALA A 96 2.78 -3.46 -11.03
N ASP A 97 1.99 -2.43 -10.76
CA ASP A 97 2.29 -1.52 -9.65
C ASP A 97 2.06 -2.27 -8.34
N VAL A 98 2.99 -2.13 -7.41
CA VAL A 98 2.90 -2.76 -6.10
C VAL A 98 3.09 -1.69 -5.03
N LEU A 99 2.16 -1.62 -4.10
CA LEU A 99 2.31 -0.80 -2.90
C LEU A 99 3.04 -1.60 -1.84
N LYS A 100 4.08 -1.01 -1.28
CA LYS A 100 4.90 -1.64 -0.25
C LYS A 100 5.03 -0.72 0.94
N ALA A 101 5.20 -1.31 2.12
CA ALA A 101 5.34 -0.58 3.36
C ALA A 101 6.56 -1.05 4.14
N ASN A 102 7.09 -0.13 4.94
CA ASN A 102 8.21 -0.42 5.84
C ASN A 102 8.06 0.45 7.09
N CYS A 103 8.66 0.03 8.18
CA CYS A 103 8.62 0.79 9.42
C CYS A 103 9.93 0.65 10.18
N SER A 104 10.11 1.49 11.22
CA SER A 104 11.36 1.52 11.98
C SER A 104 11.49 0.39 12.99
N VAL A 105 10.39 -0.24 13.40
CA VAL A 105 10.39 -1.32 14.39
C VAL A 105 9.55 -2.46 13.85
N THR A 106 10.12 -3.66 13.77
CA THR A 106 9.38 -4.80 13.25
C THR A 106 8.20 -5.17 14.15
N ASN A 107 7.11 -5.62 13.53
CA ASN A 107 5.87 -6.03 14.21
C ASN A 107 5.17 -4.89 14.96
N SER A 108 5.48 -3.64 14.62
CA SER A 108 4.88 -2.47 15.29
C SER A 108 3.74 -1.85 14.51
N LEU A 109 3.66 -2.13 13.22
CA LEU A 109 2.76 -1.44 12.30
C LEU A 109 1.81 -2.40 11.62
N ASP A 110 0.53 -2.05 11.64
CA ASP A 110 -0.48 -2.72 10.82
C ASP A 110 -0.95 -1.74 9.74
N ALA A 111 -1.02 -2.22 8.50
CA ALA A 111 -1.48 -1.41 7.38
C ALA A 111 -2.77 -1.99 6.82
N THR A 112 -3.72 -1.10 6.49
CA THR A 112 -4.98 -1.48 5.85
C THR A 112 -5.18 -0.61 4.62
N VAL A 113 -5.49 -1.23 3.50
CA VAL A 113 -5.74 -0.50 2.26
C VAL A 113 -7.12 -0.86 1.73
N SER A 114 -7.85 0.15 1.26
CA SER A 114 -9.15 -0.02 0.61
C SER A 114 -8.99 0.30 -0.86
N ILE A 115 -9.47 -0.60 -1.71
CA ILE A 115 -9.21 -0.59 -3.15
C ILE A 115 -10.53 -0.76 -3.91
N LEU A 116 -10.63 -0.09 -5.04
CA LEU A 116 -11.63 -0.40 -6.06
C LEU A 116 -10.89 -0.94 -7.29
N GLU A 117 -11.09 -2.20 -7.60
CA GLU A 117 -10.53 -2.82 -8.81
C GLU A 117 -11.54 -2.80 -9.94
N ASP A 118 -11.07 -2.46 -11.13
CA ASP A 118 -11.86 -2.56 -12.36
C ASP A 118 -11.59 -3.93 -12.99
N VAL A 119 -12.43 -4.89 -12.68
CA VAL A 119 -12.29 -6.27 -13.15
C VAL A 119 -13.35 -6.67 -14.17
#